data_fca6cacc8dc0b75334b9ad0ce9f99543
#
_entry.id   fca6cacc8dc0b75334b9ad0ce9f99543
#
_cell.length_a   1.000
_cell.length_b   1.000
_cell.length_c   1.000
_cell.angle_alpha   90.00
_cell.angle_beta   90.00
_cell.angle_gamma   90.00
#
_symmetry.space_group_name_H-M   'P 1'
#
loop_
_entity.id
_entity.type
_entity.pdbx_description
1 polymer ?
#
loop_
_entity_poly.entity_id
_entity_poly.type
_entity_poly.pdbx_seq_one_letter_code
_entity_poly.pdbx_strand_id
1 'polypeptide(L)'
;MIGLDTNVLARYYVEDASDPESTLQREAARRLIDSGTRLAVSKSVLLELEWVMRGYYEFAPARIARALRHLSALPQVELEDRAAVEAALSHYEAGLDFADAMHHAAYRQCRAMATFDDRKFARRAKRMGLTPPIVQPK
;
A
#
# COMPACT_ATOMS: atom_id res chain seq x y z
N MET A 1 15.47 15.04 2.62
CA MET A 1 14.39 14.05 2.49
C MET A 1 14.54 13.00 3.58
N ILE A 2 13.45 12.65 4.23
CA ILE A 2 13.43 11.67 5.32
C ILE A 2 12.59 10.48 4.88
N GLY A 3 13.16 9.27 4.97
CA GLY A 3 12.42 8.04 4.71
C GLY A 3 11.60 7.64 5.93
N LEU A 4 10.36 7.23 5.70
CA LEU A 4 9.44 6.84 6.77
C LEU A 4 9.39 5.33 6.91
N ASP A 5 9.49 4.86 8.15
CA ASP A 5 9.23 3.46 8.46
C ASP A 5 7.73 3.23 8.66
N THR A 6 7.33 1.98 8.59
CA THR A 6 5.94 1.58 8.71
C THR A 6 5.30 2.06 10.02
N ASN A 7 6.02 1.96 11.13
CA ASN A 7 5.46 2.32 12.44
C ASN A 7 5.12 3.82 12.53
N VAL A 8 5.87 4.69 11.85
CA VAL A 8 5.56 6.12 11.82
C VAL A 8 4.22 6.35 11.12
N LEU A 9 4.02 5.71 9.97
CA LEU A 9 2.78 5.82 9.22
C LEU A 9 1.61 5.16 9.95
N ALA A 10 1.84 4.03 10.60
CA ALA A 10 0.81 3.37 11.39
C ALA A 10 0.34 4.27 12.54
N ARG A 11 1.26 4.93 13.23
CA ARG A 11 0.91 5.88 14.28
C ARG A 11 0.14 7.10 13.75
N TYR A 12 0.48 7.52 12.55
CA TYR A 12 -0.20 8.65 11.92
C TYR A 12 -1.66 8.32 11.54
N TYR A 13 -1.88 7.13 10.96
CA TYR A 13 -3.20 6.77 10.43
C TYR A 13 -4.09 6.04 11.41
N VAL A 14 -3.52 5.42 12.45
CA VAL A 14 -4.29 4.59 13.38
C VAL A 14 -4.25 5.20 14.77
N GLU A 15 -5.43 5.48 15.33
CA GLU A 15 -5.56 5.92 16.71
C GLU A 15 -5.71 4.69 17.60
N ASP A 16 -4.76 4.52 18.54
CA ASP A 16 -4.78 3.43 19.50
C ASP A 16 -4.84 4.04 20.90
N ALA A 17 -6.06 4.23 21.41
CA ALA A 17 -6.30 4.86 22.70
C ALA A 17 -5.92 3.96 23.89
N SER A 18 -5.66 2.68 23.64
CA SER A 18 -5.30 1.73 24.71
C SER A 18 -3.83 1.84 25.13
N ASP A 19 -3.00 2.53 24.34
CA ASP A 19 -1.56 2.64 24.58
C ASP A 19 -1.14 4.12 24.65
N PRO A 20 -0.75 4.60 25.87
CA PRO A 20 -0.32 5.99 26.03
C PRO A 20 0.91 6.36 25.19
N GLU A 21 1.83 5.42 24.98
CA GLU A 21 3.00 5.64 24.14
C GLU A 21 2.59 5.88 22.69
N SER A 22 1.57 5.17 22.23
CA SER A 22 1.01 5.35 20.89
C SER A 22 0.50 6.76 20.67
N THR A 23 -0.11 7.39 21.66
CA THR A 23 -0.60 8.77 21.58
C THR A 23 0.54 9.76 21.38
N LEU A 24 1.63 9.61 22.15
CA LEU A 24 2.81 10.47 22.02
C LEU A 24 3.48 10.29 20.67
N GLN A 25 3.60 9.06 20.22
CA GLN A 25 4.19 8.76 18.91
C GLN A 25 3.32 9.29 17.77
N ARG A 26 2.00 9.25 17.92
CA ARG A 26 1.07 9.79 16.92
C ARG A 26 1.25 11.30 16.76
N GLU A 27 1.40 12.02 17.86
CA GLU A 27 1.65 13.46 17.82
C GLU A 27 3.00 13.77 17.15
N ALA A 28 4.04 12.99 17.48
CA ALA A 28 5.34 13.15 16.86
C ALA A 28 5.31 12.86 15.36
N ALA A 29 4.62 11.79 14.95
CA ALA A 29 4.44 11.47 13.54
C ALA A 29 3.69 12.56 12.81
N ARG A 30 2.63 13.12 13.42
CA ARG A 30 1.86 14.21 12.85
C ARG A 30 2.73 15.45 12.64
N ARG A 31 3.54 15.82 13.63
CA ARG A 31 4.44 16.98 13.52
C ARG A 31 5.42 16.80 12.37
N LEU A 32 5.99 15.61 12.22
CA LEU A 32 6.92 15.33 11.12
C LEU A 32 6.23 15.43 9.76
N ILE A 33 5.09 14.79 9.61
CA ILE A 33 4.38 14.74 8.32
C ILE A 33 3.83 16.12 7.95
N ASP A 34 3.36 16.88 8.93
CA ASP A 34 2.81 18.21 8.70
C ASP A 34 3.88 19.30 8.62
N SER A 35 5.15 18.99 8.87
CA SER A 35 6.24 19.97 8.89
C SER A 35 6.61 20.54 7.51
N GLY A 36 6.15 19.90 6.44
CA GLY A 36 6.55 20.26 5.08
C GLY A 36 7.88 19.68 4.64
N THR A 37 8.57 18.94 5.52
CA THR A 37 9.78 18.19 5.16
C THR A 37 9.47 17.18 4.07
N ARG A 38 10.35 17.05 3.08
CA ARG A 38 10.17 16.03 2.05
C ARG A 38 10.36 14.64 2.64
N LEU A 39 9.41 13.77 2.36
CA LEU A 39 9.32 12.42 2.93
C LEU A 39 9.34 11.39 1.82
N ALA A 40 10.04 10.28 2.06
CA ALA A 40 10.09 9.17 1.12
C ALA A 40 9.39 7.95 1.72
N VAL A 41 8.60 7.26 0.90
CA VAL A 41 7.91 6.03 1.31
C VAL A 41 8.20 4.95 0.27
N SER A 42 8.77 3.83 0.74
CA SER A 42 9.09 2.71 -0.13
C SER A 42 7.88 1.81 -0.37
N LYS A 43 7.94 1.02 -1.43
CA LYS A 43 6.88 0.03 -1.72
C LYS A 43 6.77 -1.01 -0.62
N SER A 44 7.89 -1.43 -0.03
CA SER A 44 7.88 -2.41 1.07
C SER A 44 7.17 -1.86 2.31
N VAL A 45 7.34 -0.57 2.60
CA VAL A 45 6.63 0.08 3.71
C VAL A 45 5.12 0.12 3.44
N LEU A 46 4.70 0.41 2.20
CA LEU A 46 3.29 0.40 1.85
C LEU A 46 2.66 -0.99 2.00
N LEU A 47 3.38 -2.03 1.59
CA LEU A 47 2.93 -3.41 1.76
C LEU A 47 2.74 -3.76 3.24
N GLU A 48 3.71 -3.41 4.07
CA GLU A 48 3.66 -3.67 5.49
C GLU A 48 2.55 -2.85 6.17
N LEU A 49 2.36 -1.61 5.77
CA LEU A 49 1.33 -0.74 6.32
C LEU A 49 -0.07 -1.31 6.04
N GLU A 50 -0.33 -1.76 4.82
CA GLU A 50 -1.60 -2.40 4.49
C GLU A 50 -1.80 -3.65 5.35
N TRP A 51 -0.76 -4.48 5.47
CA TRP A 51 -0.82 -5.70 6.26
C TRP A 51 -1.11 -5.41 7.74
N VAL A 52 -0.46 -4.39 8.32
CA VAL A 52 -0.67 -3.98 9.72
C VAL A 52 -2.11 -3.49 9.92
N MET A 53 -2.61 -2.62 9.03
CA MET A 53 -3.97 -2.09 9.15
C MET A 53 -5.02 -3.20 9.00
N ARG A 54 -4.80 -4.13 8.11
CA ARG A 54 -5.73 -5.24 7.87
C ARG A 54 -5.61 -6.34 8.92
N GLY A 55 -4.39 -6.79 9.21
CA GLY A 55 -4.16 -7.95 10.05
C GLY A 55 -4.15 -7.66 11.54
N TYR A 56 -3.59 -6.54 11.96
CA TYR A 56 -3.49 -6.18 13.36
C TYR A 56 -4.68 -5.33 13.81
N TYR A 57 -5.02 -4.30 13.05
CA TYR A 57 -6.11 -3.38 13.42
C TYR A 57 -7.46 -3.76 12.81
N GLU A 58 -7.49 -4.76 11.93
CA GLU A 58 -8.70 -5.32 11.34
C GLU A 58 -9.55 -4.27 10.58
N PHE A 59 -8.88 -3.32 9.93
CA PHE A 59 -9.57 -2.34 9.11
C PHE A 59 -10.11 -2.96 7.84
N ALA A 60 -11.29 -2.51 7.41
CA ALA A 60 -11.85 -2.91 6.12
C ALA A 60 -10.99 -2.36 4.96
N PRO A 61 -10.95 -3.07 3.81
CA PRO A 61 -10.16 -2.62 2.65
C PRO A 61 -10.47 -1.19 2.20
N ALA A 62 -11.73 -0.77 2.25
CA ALA A 62 -12.10 0.58 1.85
C ALA A 62 -11.45 1.65 2.73
N ARG A 63 -11.35 1.39 4.03
CA ARG A 63 -10.70 2.31 4.98
C ARG A 63 -9.19 2.37 4.75
N ILE A 64 -8.59 1.20 4.50
CA ILE A 64 -7.16 1.11 4.18
C ILE A 64 -6.86 1.85 2.89
N ALA A 65 -7.67 1.64 1.86
CA ALA A 65 -7.50 2.32 0.58
C ALA A 65 -7.57 3.84 0.74
N ARG A 66 -8.47 4.35 1.56
CA ARG A 66 -8.56 5.79 1.83
C ARG A 66 -7.28 6.33 2.46
N ALA A 67 -6.70 5.59 3.43
CA ALA A 67 -5.46 6.00 4.06
C ALA A 67 -4.30 6.03 3.06
N LEU A 68 -4.18 4.99 2.24
CA LEU A 68 -3.12 4.91 1.24
C LEU A 68 -3.29 5.98 0.14
N ARG A 69 -4.52 6.27 -0.27
CA ARG A 69 -4.81 7.36 -1.20
C ARG A 69 -4.46 8.72 -0.61
N HIS A 70 -4.78 8.93 0.66
CA HIS A 70 -4.42 10.16 1.36
C HIS A 70 -2.91 10.34 1.38
N LEU A 71 -2.17 9.29 1.74
CA LEU A 71 -0.72 9.33 1.77
C LEU A 71 -0.14 9.67 0.38
N SER A 72 -0.64 9.02 -0.66
CA SER A 72 -0.15 9.24 -2.03
C SER A 72 -0.45 10.65 -2.54
N ALA A 73 -1.47 11.31 -1.99
CA ALA A 73 -1.87 12.65 -2.39
C ALA A 73 -1.12 13.76 -1.64
N LEU A 74 -0.37 13.45 -0.58
CA LEU A 74 0.39 14.46 0.16
C LEU A 74 1.54 14.98 -0.72
N PRO A 75 1.61 16.30 -0.97
CA PRO A 75 2.60 16.84 -1.91
C PRO A 75 4.04 16.68 -1.44
N GLN A 76 4.29 16.59 -0.13
CA GLN A 76 5.62 16.39 0.44
C GLN A 76 6.09 14.94 0.41
N VAL A 77 5.21 14.00 0.04
CA VAL A 77 5.53 12.57 0.01
C VAL A 77 5.98 12.14 -1.37
N GLU A 78 7.16 11.54 -1.44
CA GLU A 78 7.68 10.92 -2.64
C GLU A 78 7.57 9.40 -2.49
N LEU A 79 6.75 8.79 -3.36
CA LEU A 79 6.58 7.35 -3.36
C LEU A 79 7.60 6.68 -4.27
N GLU A 80 8.16 5.57 -3.82
CA GLU A 80 8.96 4.72 -4.69
C GLU A 80 8.04 4.16 -5.78
N ASP A 81 8.35 4.47 -7.05
CA ASP A 81 7.57 4.00 -8.20
C ASP A 81 6.08 4.38 -8.08
N ARG A 82 5.83 5.68 -8.09
CA ARG A 82 4.45 6.21 -7.95
C ARG A 82 3.47 5.60 -8.95
N ALA A 83 3.89 5.40 -10.20
CA ALA A 83 3.01 4.83 -11.21
C ALA A 83 2.52 3.42 -10.84
N ALA A 84 3.42 2.58 -10.32
CA ALA A 84 3.05 1.25 -9.86
C ALA A 84 2.12 1.30 -8.66
N VAL A 85 2.39 2.19 -7.71
CA VAL A 85 1.57 2.35 -6.50
C VAL A 85 0.15 2.78 -6.87
N GLU A 86 0.01 3.77 -7.74
CA GLU A 86 -1.32 4.26 -8.13
C GLU A 86 -2.11 3.19 -8.88
N ALA A 87 -1.46 2.43 -9.78
CA ALA A 87 -2.11 1.31 -10.44
C ALA A 87 -2.54 0.23 -9.44
N ALA A 88 -1.66 -0.11 -8.50
CA ALA A 88 -1.97 -1.10 -7.48
C ALA A 88 -3.14 -0.67 -6.58
N LEU A 89 -3.19 0.60 -6.21
CA LEU A 89 -4.30 1.13 -5.41
C LEU A 89 -5.64 1.02 -6.15
N SER A 90 -5.66 1.33 -7.43
CA SER A 90 -6.87 1.19 -8.24
C SER A 90 -7.34 -0.27 -8.29
N HIS A 91 -6.43 -1.21 -8.47
CA HIS A 91 -6.76 -2.64 -8.49
C HIS A 91 -7.16 -3.16 -7.12
N TYR A 92 -6.54 -2.66 -6.06
CA TYR A 92 -6.91 -2.97 -4.68
C TYR A 92 -8.34 -2.51 -4.38
N GLU A 93 -8.68 -1.29 -4.79
CA GLU A 93 -10.04 -0.76 -4.64
C GLU A 93 -11.07 -1.59 -5.43
N ALA A 94 -10.64 -2.21 -6.51
CA ALA A 94 -11.49 -3.09 -7.30
C ALA A 94 -11.56 -4.54 -6.76
N GLY A 95 -10.88 -4.82 -5.65
CA GLY A 95 -10.98 -6.10 -4.95
C GLY A 95 -9.78 -7.04 -5.07
N LEU A 96 -8.70 -6.60 -5.73
CA LEU A 96 -7.47 -7.40 -5.80
C LEU A 96 -6.73 -7.31 -4.46
N ASP A 97 -6.07 -8.39 -4.05
CA ASP A 97 -5.18 -8.36 -2.89
C ASP A 97 -4.07 -7.32 -3.13
N PHE A 98 -3.73 -6.55 -2.09
CA PHE A 98 -2.80 -5.43 -2.26
C PHE A 98 -1.40 -5.90 -2.66
N ALA A 99 -0.88 -6.96 -2.03
CA ALA A 99 0.43 -7.48 -2.38
C ALA A 99 0.45 -7.98 -3.82
N ASP A 100 -0.59 -8.70 -4.25
CA ASP A 100 -0.71 -9.16 -5.64
C ASP A 100 -0.77 -7.99 -6.60
N ALA A 101 -1.53 -6.95 -6.26
CA ALA A 101 -1.64 -5.74 -7.07
C ALA A 101 -0.29 -5.04 -7.20
N MET A 102 0.48 -4.95 -6.11
CA MET A 102 1.80 -4.34 -6.13
C MET A 102 2.79 -5.15 -6.94
N HIS A 103 2.79 -6.48 -6.79
CA HIS A 103 3.66 -7.35 -7.58
C HIS A 103 3.36 -7.21 -9.06
N HIS A 104 2.08 -7.27 -9.43
CA HIS A 104 1.67 -7.14 -10.82
C HIS A 104 2.08 -5.79 -11.40
N ALA A 105 1.85 -4.70 -10.67
CA ALA A 105 2.22 -3.36 -11.11
C ALA A 105 3.73 -3.20 -11.29
N ALA A 106 4.52 -3.86 -10.43
CA ALA A 106 5.98 -3.84 -10.56
C ALA A 106 6.46 -4.53 -11.85
N TYR A 107 5.67 -5.45 -12.39
CA TYR A 107 5.99 -6.19 -13.62
C TYR A 107 5.32 -5.61 -14.86
N ARG A 108 4.85 -4.38 -14.83
CA ARG A 108 4.10 -3.76 -15.93
C ARG A 108 4.84 -3.73 -17.27
N GLN A 109 6.18 -3.81 -17.25
CA GLN A 109 6.98 -3.86 -18.46
C GLN A 109 7.34 -5.29 -18.90
N CYS A 110 6.89 -6.28 -18.14
CA CYS A 110 7.13 -7.68 -18.48
C CYS A 110 6.09 -8.19 -19.45
N ARG A 111 6.45 -9.22 -20.21
CA ARG A 111 5.53 -9.88 -21.15
C ARG A 111 4.39 -10.59 -20.44
N ALA A 112 4.68 -11.14 -19.26
CA ALA A 112 3.71 -11.88 -18.45
C ALA A 112 4.18 -11.92 -17.00
N MET A 113 3.25 -12.20 -16.09
CA MET A 113 3.56 -12.53 -14.71
C MET A 113 3.19 -13.97 -14.46
N ALA A 114 4.16 -14.78 -13.99
CA ALA A 114 3.94 -16.20 -13.73
C ALA A 114 3.53 -16.41 -12.27
N THR A 115 2.51 -17.22 -12.05
CA THR A 115 2.07 -17.60 -10.70
C THR A 115 1.38 -18.95 -10.75
N PHE A 116 1.41 -19.67 -9.62
CA PHE A 116 0.60 -20.87 -9.44
C PHE A 116 -0.74 -20.59 -8.79
N ASP A 117 -1.01 -19.32 -8.38
CA ASP A 117 -2.30 -18.92 -7.82
C ASP A 117 -3.31 -18.72 -8.95
N ASP A 118 -4.03 -19.79 -9.29
CA ASP A 118 -5.04 -19.77 -10.35
C ASP A 118 -6.46 -19.48 -9.83
N ARG A 119 -6.69 -19.55 -8.52
CA ARG A 119 -8.03 -19.45 -7.94
C ARG A 119 -8.48 -18.03 -7.64
N LYS A 120 -7.58 -17.22 -7.06
CA LYS A 120 -7.93 -15.86 -6.64
C LYS A 120 -7.33 -14.82 -7.58
N PHE A 121 -6.01 -14.71 -7.57
CA PHE A 121 -5.33 -13.65 -8.28
C PHE A 121 -5.51 -13.77 -9.80
N ALA A 122 -5.17 -14.92 -10.37
CA ALA A 122 -5.21 -15.10 -11.83
C ALA A 122 -6.64 -14.89 -12.39
N ARG A 123 -7.65 -15.41 -11.69
CA ARG A 123 -9.05 -15.23 -12.10
C ARG A 123 -9.47 -13.77 -12.05
N ARG A 124 -9.14 -13.07 -10.97
CA ARG A 124 -9.50 -11.66 -10.81
C ARG A 124 -8.77 -10.80 -11.83
N ALA A 125 -7.48 -11.04 -12.02
CA ALA A 125 -6.68 -10.31 -13.00
C ALA A 125 -7.21 -10.49 -14.41
N LYS A 126 -7.57 -11.71 -14.78
CA LYS A 126 -8.15 -12.01 -16.09
C LYS A 126 -9.51 -11.31 -16.27
N ARG A 127 -10.36 -11.36 -15.25
CA ARG A 127 -11.67 -10.71 -15.27
C ARG A 127 -11.54 -9.21 -15.42
N MET A 128 -10.53 -8.62 -14.79
CA MET A 128 -10.25 -7.19 -14.86
C MET A 128 -9.50 -6.78 -16.12
N GLY A 129 -9.07 -7.75 -16.93
CA GLY A 129 -8.31 -7.46 -18.16
C GLY A 129 -6.93 -6.86 -17.89
N LEU A 130 -6.28 -7.24 -16.80
CA LEU A 130 -4.98 -6.67 -16.44
C LEU A 130 -3.88 -7.08 -17.41
N THR A 131 -2.96 -6.15 -17.68
CA THR A 131 -1.73 -6.40 -18.42
C THR A 131 -0.52 -6.05 -17.58
N PRO A 132 0.55 -6.85 -17.58
CA PRO A 132 0.75 -8.06 -18.40
C PRO A 132 -0.18 -9.20 -17.99
N PRO A 133 -0.43 -10.17 -18.88
CA PRO A 133 -1.27 -11.32 -18.55
C PRO A 133 -0.62 -12.23 -17.53
N ILE A 134 -1.47 -12.96 -16.81
CA ILE A 134 -1.03 -13.93 -15.81
C ILE A 134 -0.92 -15.29 -16.48
N VAL A 135 0.21 -15.97 -16.27
CA VAL A 135 0.46 -17.30 -16.82
C VAL A 135 0.81 -18.28 -15.70
N GLN A 136 0.46 -19.52 -15.90
CA GLN A 136 0.83 -20.58 -14.98
C GLN A 136 1.96 -21.41 -15.60
N PRO A 137 3.10 -21.59 -14.88
CA PRO A 137 4.17 -22.42 -15.41
C PRO A 137 3.71 -23.87 -15.60
N LYS A 138 4.21 -24.47 -16.69
CA LYS A 138 3.90 -25.87 -17.03
C LYS A 138 5.14 -26.74 -16.89
#